data_a3f5105c2befbefcbaeb01d78281c43a
#
_entry.id   a3f5105c2befbefcbaeb01d78281c43a
#
_cell.length_a   1.000
_cell.length_b   1.000
_cell.length_c   1.000
_cell.angle_alpha   90.00
_cell.angle_beta   90.00
_cell.angle_gamma   90.00
#
_symmetry.space_group_name_H-M   'P 1'
#
loop_
_entity.id
_entity.type
_entity.pdbx_description
1 polymer ?
#
loop_
_entity_poly.entity_id
_entity_poly.type
_entity_poly.pdbx_seq_one_letter_code
_entity_poly.pdbx_strand_id
1 'polypeptide(L)'
;MMDVRILDERLPACQLGEGAYWDAPTASLYWVDIIGRSVHRYCPGNRAHQSWAVSKEVSFAYPNDKRLVLCMADGVYHLDSDSGQETPIALLDLPKHHRLNDGKLDPQGRLWVGTINTADNPSPTAALYVLRGDQLEEVEGGYANANGKAWSMDGRVMYHADTARNTIWQYDYDIETGLASNKRVFVKTGEDSPDGLCLDSDGNVIAALFGSYGLNVFSPRGELRRRIELPVPNPTSCILAGNALFITTAFDGLDDEQRQRFPLSGQVFVTHSYGQ
;
A
#
# COMPACT_ATOMS: atom_id res chain seq x y z
N MET A 1 22.09 0.22 13.45
CA MET A 1 21.12 -0.65 12.74
C MET A 1 19.76 -0.32 13.34
N MET A 2 18.73 -0.04 12.52
CA MET A 2 17.40 0.21 13.05
C MET A 2 16.84 -1.05 13.71
N ASP A 3 16.20 -0.90 14.88
CA ASP A 3 15.53 -2.01 15.55
C ASP A 3 14.16 -2.24 14.90
N VAL A 4 14.10 -3.17 13.95
CA VAL A 4 12.88 -3.59 13.27
C VAL A 4 12.38 -4.86 13.93
N ARG A 5 11.14 -4.84 14.44
CA ARG A 5 10.52 -5.98 15.14
C ARG A 5 9.07 -6.16 14.70
N ILE A 6 8.49 -7.31 14.96
CA ILE A 6 7.05 -7.51 14.77
C ILE A 6 6.26 -6.56 15.69
N LEU A 7 5.13 -6.07 15.19
CA LEU A 7 4.29 -5.10 15.89
C LEU A 7 3.66 -5.73 17.14
N ASP A 8 3.05 -6.89 17.00
CA ASP A 8 2.44 -7.65 18.08
C ASP A 8 2.30 -9.14 17.66
N GLU A 9 2.83 -10.06 18.47
CA GLU A 9 2.81 -11.50 18.20
C GLU A 9 1.40 -12.12 18.14
N ARG A 10 0.38 -11.40 18.65
CA ARG A 10 -1.02 -11.85 18.63
C ARG A 10 -1.73 -11.55 17.32
N LEU A 11 -1.14 -10.71 16.46
CA LEU A 11 -1.71 -10.39 15.16
C LEU A 11 -1.57 -11.58 14.20
N PRO A 12 -2.56 -11.83 13.34
CA PRO A 12 -2.46 -12.89 12.36
C PRO A 12 -1.39 -12.57 11.32
N ALA A 13 -0.70 -13.61 10.84
CA ALA A 13 0.11 -13.49 9.65
C ALA A 13 -0.80 -13.45 8.42
N CYS A 14 -0.60 -12.45 7.57
CA CYS A 14 -1.37 -12.25 6.34
C CYS A 14 -0.75 -13.02 5.17
N GLN A 15 -1.56 -13.65 4.34
CA GLN A 15 -1.08 -14.24 3.10
C GLN A 15 -0.48 -13.17 2.20
N LEU A 16 -1.22 -12.09 1.96
CA LEU A 16 -0.73 -10.90 1.26
C LEU A 16 -1.15 -9.66 2.05
N GLY A 17 -0.38 -9.37 3.13
CA GLY A 17 -0.59 -8.19 3.97
C GLY A 17 -0.24 -6.94 3.19
N GLU A 18 -1.15 -5.94 3.12
CA GLU A 18 -1.03 -4.78 2.25
C GLU A 18 -1.73 -3.54 2.79
N GLY A 19 -1.62 -2.43 2.04
CA GLY A 19 -2.45 -1.25 2.20
C GLY A 19 -2.30 -0.57 3.56
N ALA A 20 -1.09 -0.46 4.10
CA ALA A 20 -0.83 0.18 5.38
C ALA A 20 -1.34 1.64 5.38
N TYR A 21 -2.27 1.94 6.29
CA TYR A 21 -2.88 3.25 6.48
C TYR A 21 -2.90 3.62 7.97
N TRP A 22 -2.48 4.84 8.29
CA TRP A 22 -2.53 5.38 9.64
C TRP A 22 -3.69 6.37 9.79
N ASP A 23 -4.62 6.05 10.67
CA ASP A 23 -5.69 6.95 11.08
C ASP A 23 -5.26 7.76 12.30
N ALA A 24 -4.83 8.99 12.05
CA ALA A 24 -4.33 9.87 13.11
C ALA A 24 -5.40 10.22 14.16
N PRO A 25 -6.69 10.48 13.83
CA PRO A 25 -7.72 10.76 14.80
C PRO A 25 -7.93 9.67 15.83
N THR A 26 -7.86 8.40 15.45
CA THR A 26 -8.04 7.26 16.37
C THR A 26 -6.72 6.61 16.79
N ALA A 27 -5.58 7.14 16.34
CA ALA A 27 -4.24 6.57 16.54
C ALA A 27 -4.21 5.06 16.26
N SER A 28 -4.76 4.68 15.10
CA SER A 28 -4.91 3.28 14.69
C SER A 28 -4.25 3.01 13.35
N LEU A 29 -3.58 1.86 13.25
CA LEU A 29 -3.11 1.29 12.00
C LEU A 29 -4.22 0.46 11.37
N TYR A 30 -4.45 0.65 10.07
CA TYR A 30 -5.26 -0.22 9.23
C TYR A 30 -4.36 -0.90 8.20
N TRP A 31 -4.67 -2.14 7.87
CA TRP A 31 -4.08 -2.90 6.77
C TRP A 31 -5.05 -3.97 6.31
N VAL A 32 -4.73 -4.64 5.23
CA VAL A 32 -5.56 -5.69 4.65
C VAL A 32 -4.75 -6.97 4.46
N ASP A 33 -5.42 -8.13 4.43
CA ASP A 33 -4.93 -9.32 3.78
C ASP A 33 -5.71 -9.52 2.48
N ILE A 34 -5.08 -9.24 1.34
CA ILE A 34 -5.75 -9.26 0.03
C ILE A 34 -6.34 -10.65 -0.22
N ILE A 35 -5.51 -11.69 -0.16
CA ILE A 35 -5.89 -13.07 -0.47
C ILE A 35 -6.72 -13.66 0.67
N GLY A 36 -6.38 -13.34 1.92
CA GLY A 36 -7.15 -13.72 3.11
C GLY A 36 -8.48 -13.00 3.24
N ARG A 37 -8.78 -12.02 2.38
CA ARG A 37 -10.04 -11.26 2.33
C ARG A 37 -10.43 -10.71 3.69
N SER A 38 -9.52 -9.99 4.30
CA SER A 38 -9.77 -9.38 5.60
C SER A 38 -9.18 -7.99 5.70
N VAL A 39 -9.86 -7.14 6.48
CA VAL A 39 -9.40 -5.82 6.89
C VAL A 39 -9.05 -5.89 8.36
N HIS A 40 -7.98 -5.25 8.75
CA HIS A 40 -7.49 -5.22 10.12
C HIS A 40 -7.35 -3.78 10.61
N ARG A 41 -7.64 -3.58 11.89
CA ARG A 41 -7.36 -2.36 12.64
C ARG A 41 -6.61 -2.71 13.91
N TYR A 42 -5.56 -1.97 14.22
CA TYR A 42 -4.82 -2.13 15.46
C TYR A 42 -4.51 -0.78 16.09
N CYS A 43 -4.80 -0.65 17.38
CA CYS A 43 -4.48 0.54 18.17
C CYS A 43 -3.25 0.24 19.04
N PRO A 44 -2.04 0.78 18.73
CA PRO A 44 -0.83 0.49 19.51
C PRO A 44 -0.92 0.90 20.99
N GLY A 45 -1.68 1.95 21.29
CA GLY A 45 -1.77 2.50 22.64
C GLY A 45 -2.41 1.56 23.67
N ASN A 46 -3.38 0.75 23.25
CA ASN A 46 -4.07 -0.23 24.11
C ASN A 46 -3.97 -1.66 23.59
N ARG A 47 -3.26 -1.88 22.49
CA ARG A 47 -3.05 -3.17 21.82
C ARG A 47 -4.37 -3.85 21.41
N ALA A 48 -5.43 -3.06 21.15
CA ALA A 48 -6.69 -3.57 20.65
C ALA A 48 -6.59 -3.89 19.17
N HIS A 49 -7.02 -5.10 18.79
CA HIS A 49 -7.09 -5.55 17.41
C HIS A 49 -8.55 -5.88 17.07
N GLN A 50 -8.97 -5.46 15.90
CA GLN A 50 -10.26 -5.78 15.28
C GLN A 50 -10.03 -6.19 13.83
N SER A 51 -10.83 -7.12 13.33
CA SER A 51 -10.79 -7.53 11.93
C SER A 51 -12.18 -7.77 11.38
N TRP A 52 -12.31 -7.61 10.07
CA TRP A 52 -13.54 -7.84 9.31
C TRP A 52 -13.20 -8.74 8.11
N ALA A 53 -13.92 -9.86 8.00
CA ALA A 53 -13.91 -10.66 6.78
C ALA A 53 -14.75 -9.96 5.71
N VAL A 54 -14.31 -10.00 4.46
CA VAL A 54 -14.97 -9.38 3.32
C VAL A 54 -15.21 -10.38 2.19
N SER A 55 -16.16 -10.07 1.31
CA SER A 55 -16.63 -11.05 0.30
C SER A 55 -15.64 -11.29 -0.84
N LYS A 56 -14.74 -10.33 -1.12
CA LYS A 56 -13.79 -10.36 -2.23
C LYS A 56 -12.39 -9.97 -1.73
N GLU A 57 -11.38 -10.18 -2.55
CA GLU A 57 -10.04 -9.60 -2.32
C GLU A 57 -10.14 -8.10 -2.09
N VAL A 58 -9.43 -7.61 -1.07
CA VAL A 58 -9.41 -6.20 -0.66
C VAL A 58 -7.97 -5.71 -0.62
N SER A 59 -7.67 -4.64 -1.32
CA SER A 59 -6.29 -4.16 -1.49
C SER A 59 -5.96 -2.90 -0.68
N PHE A 60 -6.99 -2.19 -0.20
CA PHE A 60 -6.83 -1.02 0.65
C PHE A 60 -8.08 -0.76 1.46
N ALA A 61 -7.93 -0.22 2.67
CA ALA A 61 -9.03 0.16 3.52
C ALA A 61 -8.71 1.39 4.35
N TYR A 62 -9.68 2.26 4.55
CA TYR A 62 -9.56 3.40 5.46
C TYR A 62 -10.90 3.74 6.11
N PRO A 63 -10.90 4.31 7.34
CA PRO A 63 -12.12 4.74 8.01
C PRO A 63 -12.70 5.99 7.35
N ASN A 64 -14.02 6.04 7.24
CA ASN A 64 -14.79 7.20 6.82
C ASN A 64 -16.06 7.27 7.68
N ASP A 65 -16.07 8.17 8.66
CA ASP A 65 -17.07 8.24 9.71
C ASP A 65 -17.25 6.90 10.44
N LYS A 66 -18.47 6.33 10.38
CA LYS A 66 -18.82 5.05 11.02
C LYS A 66 -18.63 3.83 10.11
N ARG A 67 -18.05 4.01 8.91
CA ARG A 67 -17.86 2.95 7.91
C ARG A 67 -16.39 2.85 7.56
N LEU A 68 -16.05 1.77 6.90
CA LEU A 68 -14.79 1.67 6.17
C LEU A 68 -15.07 1.85 4.68
N VAL A 69 -14.14 2.50 3.99
CA VAL A 69 -14.08 2.48 2.51
C VAL A 69 -13.03 1.44 2.13
N LEU A 70 -13.41 0.55 1.22
CA LEU A 70 -12.62 -0.59 0.79
C LEU A 70 -12.36 -0.51 -0.72
N CYS A 71 -11.12 -0.71 -1.14
CA CYS A 71 -10.80 -1.05 -2.52
C CYS A 71 -10.84 -2.58 -2.64
N MET A 72 -11.92 -3.11 -3.20
CA MET A 72 -12.11 -4.55 -3.43
C MET A 72 -11.76 -4.91 -4.88
N ALA A 73 -11.75 -6.18 -5.21
CA ALA A 73 -11.26 -6.67 -6.50
C ALA A 73 -11.85 -5.92 -7.71
N ASP A 74 -13.13 -5.57 -7.69
CA ASP A 74 -13.90 -5.00 -8.81
C ASP A 74 -14.41 -3.58 -8.57
N GLY A 75 -13.96 -2.90 -7.50
CA GLY A 75 -14.42 -1.55 -7.22
C GLY A 75 -14.22 -1.08 -5.80
N VAL A 76 -14.81 0.06 -5.49
CA VAL A 76 -14.79 0.69 -4.17
C VAL A 76 -16.12 0.48 -3.47
N TYR A 77 -16.06 0.15 -2.18
CA TYR A 77 -17.22 -0.22 -1.38
C TYR A 77 -17.21 0.49 -0.02
N HIS A 78 -18.39 0.71 0.55
CA HIS A 78 -18.53 0.92 1.98
C HIS A 78 -18.68 -0.43 2.70
N LEU A 79 -18.03 -0.57 3.83
CA LEU A 79 -18.29 -1.63 4.80
C LEU A 79 -18.87 -0.99 6.08
N ASP A 80 -20.06 -1.39 6.46
CA ASP A 80 -20.60 -1.09 7.79
C ASP A 80 -19.89 -1.98 8.81
N SER A 81 -19.14 -1.37 9.73
CA SER A 81 -18.26 -2.09 10.66
C SER A 81 -19.03 -2.89 11.73
N ASP A 82 -20.31 -2.60 11.96
CA ASP A 82 -21.14 -3.28 12.95
C ASP A 82 -21.88 -4.48 12.34
N SER A 83 -22.45 -4.30 11.15
CA SER A 83 -23.26 -5.34 10.48
C SER A 83 -22.45 -6.20 9.50
N GLY A 84 -21.29 -5.72 9.05
CA GLY A 84 -20.51 -6.35 7.98
C GLY A 84 -21.12 -6.19 6.58
N GLN A 85 -22.12 -5.31 6.43
CA GLN A 85 -22.77 -5.07 5.14
C GLN A 85 -21.84 -4.29 4.21
N GLU A 86 -21.60 -4.86 3.01
CA GLU A 86 -20.87 -4.22 1.92
C GLU A 86 -21.84 -3.54 0.96
N THR A 87 -21.55 -2.27 0.61
CA THR A 87 -22.36 -1.50 -0.35
C THR A 87 -21.43 -0.86 -1.38
N PRO A 88 -21.63 -1.09 -2.70
CA PRO A 88 -20.76 -0.51 -3.71
C PRO A 88 -20.90 1.02 -3.77
N ILE A 89 -19.76 1.69 -3.99
CA ILE A 89 -19.66 3.12 -4.30
C ILE A 89 -19.39 3.30 -5.78
N ALA A 90 -18.33 2.64 -6.29
CA ALA A 90 -17.91 2.73 -7.69
C ALA A 90 -17.41 1.36 -8.14
N LEU A 91 -17.95 0.87 -9.23
CA LEU A 91 -17.56 -0.42 -9.83
C LEU A 91 -16.77 -0.20 -11.11
N LEU A 92 -15.82 -1.10 -11.38
CA LEU A 92 -15.08 -1.19 -12.64
C LEU A 92 -15.38 -2.53 -13.32
N ASP A 93 -15.69 -2.48 -14.61
CA ASP A 93 -15.72 -3.66 -15.46
C ASP A 93 -14.29 -4.00 -15.90
N LEU A 94 -13.61 -4.78 -15.06
CA LEU A 94 -12.21 -5.15 -15.26
C LEU A 94 -12.08 -6.40 -16.14
N PRO A 95 -11.06 -6.47 -17.02
CA PRO A 95 -10.76 -7.68 -17.76
C PRO A 95 -10.48 -8.86 -16.81
N LYS A 96 -10.61 -10.08 -17.33
CA LYS A 96 -10.22 -11.30 -16.61
C LYS A 96 -8.78 -11.17 -16.09
N HIS A 97 -8.52 -11.70 -14.90
CA HIS A 97 -7.23 -11.60 -14.20
C HIS A 97 -6.83 -10.17 -13.79
N HIS A 98 -7.77 -9.23 -13.76
CA HIS A 98 -7.52 -7.92 -13.19
C HIS A 98 -8.28 -7.73 -11.89
N ARG A 99 -7.70 -6.98 -10.98
CA ARG A 99 -8.33 -6.49 -9.76
C ARG A 99 -7.77 -5.12 -9.38
N LEU A 100 -8.47 -4.41 -8.50
CA LEU A 100 -7.87 -3.27 -7.82
C LEU A 100 -6.64 -3.74 -7.01
N ASN A 101 -5.64 -2.88 -6.96
CA ASN A 101 -4.39 -3.09 -6.23
C ASN A 101 -4.18 -1.90 -5.28
N ASP A 102 -2.97 -1.61 -4.84
CA ASP A 102 -2.64 -0.55 -3.89
C ASP A 102 -3.54 0.69 -4.03
N GLY A 103 -4.07 1.17 -2.91
CA GLY A 103 -4.84 2.39 -2.78
C GLY A 103 -4.19 3.37 -1.81
N LYS A 104 -4.43 4.67 -2.01
CA LYS A 104 -3.98 5.72 -1.08
C LYS A 104 -4.81 6.98 -1.22
N LEU A 105 -4.98 7.71 -0.13
CA LEU A 105 -5.58 9.04 -0.15
C LEU A 105 -4.53 10.08 -0.51
N ASP A 106 -4.87 11.00 -1.41
CA ASP A 106 -4.06 12.18 -1.64
C ASP A 106 -4.24 13.19 -0.49
N PRO A 107 -3.47 14.29 -0.46
CA PRO A 107 -3.57 15.29 0.61
C PRO A 107 -4.92 15.97 0.78
N GLN A 108 -5.82 15.88 -0.23
CA GLN A 108 -7.20 16.39 -0.17
C GLN A 108 -8.23 15.28 0.15
N GLY A 109 -7.76 14.06 0.44
CA GLY A 109 -8.62 12.91 0.77
C GLY A 109 -9.26 12.23 -0.44
N ARG A 110 -8.81 12.49 -1.67
CA ARG A 110 -9.26 11.75 -2.86
C ARG A 110 -8.59 10.39 -2.90
N LEU A 111 -9.37 9.34 -3.11
CA LEU A 111 -8.85 7.98 -3.22
C LEU A 111 -8.23 7.77 -4.62
N TRP A 112 -6.95 7.42 -4.62
CA TRP A 112 -6.23 6.94 -5.78
C TRP A 112 -6.03 5.43 -5.65
N VAL A 113 -6.25 4.68 -6.73
CA VAL A 113 -6.12 3.23 -6.72
C VAL A 113 -5.53 2.73 -8.03
N GLY A 114 -4.60 1.79 -7.94
CA GLY A 114 -4.07 1.07 -9.07
C GLY A 114 -4.87 -0.18 -9.39
N THR A 115 -4.60 -0.79 -10.55
CA THR A 115 -5.00 -2.16 -10.86
C THR A 115 -3.76 -3.01 -11.12
N ILE A 116 -3.94 -4.33 -11.07
CA ILE A 116 -2.93 -5.33 -11.42
C ILE A 116 -3.52 -6.33 -12.40
N ASN A 117 -2.70 -6.78 -13.34
CA ASN A 117 -2.97 -7.97 -14.15
C ASN A 117 -2.26 -9.16 -13.51
N THR A 118 -3.03 -10.11 -12.97
CA THR A 118 -2.54 -11.29 -12.23
C THR A 118 -2.33 -12.53 -13.11
N ALA A 119 -2.33 -12.38 -14.43
CA ALA A 119 -2.00 -13.48 -15.34
C ALA A 119 -0.52 -13.90 -15.20
N ASP A 120 -0.18 -15.14 -15.54
CA ASP A 120 1.19 -15.68 -15.44
C ASP A 120 2.23 -14.86 -16.24
N ASN A 121 1.83 -14.30 -17.37
CA ASN A 121 2.66 -13.39 -18.19
C ASN A 121 1.87 -12.11 -18.44
N PRO A 122 1.83 -11.19 -17.47
CA PRO A 122 0.94 -10.06 -17.52
C PRO A 122 1.33 -9.06 -18.60
N SER A 123 0.41 -8.81 -19.53
CA SER A 123 0.52 -7.67 -20.45
C SER A 123 0.25 -6.36 -19.66
N PRO A 124 0.76 -5.21 -20.13
CA PRO A 124 0.61 -3.92 -19.45
C PRO A 124 -0.78 -3.30 -19.70
N THR A 125 -1.83 -3.97 -19.22
CA THR A 125 -3.24 -3.60 -19.36
C THR A 125 -3.87 -3.06 -18.08
N ALA A 126 -3.08 -2.97 -16.99
CA ALA A 126 -3.48 -2.34 -15.75
C ALA A 126 -3.34 -0.81 -15.83
N ALA A 127 -4.04 -0.10 -14.96
CA ALA A 127 -4.12 1.35 -14.96
C ALA A 127 -4.17 1.95 -13.54
N LEU A 128 -3.99 3.25 -13.47
CA LEU A 128 -4.13 4.09 -12.30
C LEU A 128 -5.43 4.88 -12.41
N TYR A 129 -6.21 4.89 -11.34
CA TYR A 129 -7.51 5.54 -11.24
C TYR A 129 -7.56 6.50 -10.07
N VAL A 130 -8.48 7.47 -10.15
CA VAL A 130 -8.89 8.34 -9.04
C VAL A 130 -10.40 8.27 -8.86
N LEU A 131 -10.87 8.16 -7.61
CA LEU A 131 -12.30 8.19 -7.30
C LEU A 131 -12.78 9.64 -7.28
N ARG A 132 -13.76 9.96 -8.14
CA ARG A 132 -14.46 11.24 -8.19
C ARG A 132 -15.96 11.01 -8.06
N GLY A 133 -16.52 11.42 -6.91
CA GLY A 133 -17.89 11.08 -6.57
C GLY A 133 -18.07 9.56 -6.44
N ASP A 134 -18.87 8.99 -7.34
CA ASP A 134 -19.18 7.56 -7.43
C ASP A 134 -18.55 6.88 -8.66
N GLN A 135 -17.53 7.50 -9.27
CA GLN A 135 -16.87 6.98 -10.47
C GLN A 135 -15.36 6.87 -10.27
N LEU A 136 -14.79 5.78 -10.77
CA LEU A 136 -13.35 5.59 -10.90
C LEU A 136 -12.93 6.07 -12.30
N GLU A 137 -12.26 7.22 -12.35
CA GLU A 137 -11.74 7.80 -13.58
C GLU A 137 -10.32 7.29 -13.83
N GLU A 138 -10.07 6.74 -15.02
CA GLU A 138 -8.72 6.35 -15.42
C GLU A 138 -7.86 7.58 -15.64
N VAL A 139 -6.71 7.61 -14.95
CA VAL A 139 -5.71 8.68 -15.10
C VAL A 139 -4.65 8.27 -16.11
N GLU A 140 -4.19 7.02 -16.03
CA GLU A 140 -3.14 6.52 -16.90
C GLU A 140 -3.14 4.99 -16.94
N GLY A 141 -3.06 4.44 -18.14
CA GLY A 141 -2.93 3.01 -18.39
C GLY A 141 -1.49 2.58 -18.72
N GLY A 142 -1.36 1.31 -19.10
CA GLY A 142 -0.10 0.75 -19.57
C GLY A 142 0.81 0.18 -18.50
N TYR A 143 0.27 -0.15 -17.33
CA TYR A 143 0.96 -0.88 -16.25
C TYR A 143 0.67 -2.39 -16.36
N ALA A 144 1.55 -3.23 -15.82
CA ALA A 144 1.21 -4.60 -15.45
C ALA A 144 0.81 -4.68 -13.98
N ASN A 145 1.44 -3.87 -13.13
CA ASN A 145 1.12 -3.69 -11.72
C ASN A 145 1.31 -2.22 -11.32
N ALA A 146 0.20 -1.48 -11.24
CA ALA A 146 0.15 -0.12 -10.72
C ALA A 146 0.09 -0.17 -9.19
N ASN A 147 1.19 0.20 -8.53
CA ASN A 147 1.39 -0.02 -7.11
C ASN A 147 1.51 1.28 -6.30
N GLY A 148 2.38 1.35 -5.33
CA GLY A 148 2.51 2.37 -4.31
C GLY A 148 2.38 3.82 -4.78
N LYS A 149 1.77 4.67 -3.97
CA LYS A 149 1.60 6.10 -4.23
C LYS A 149 2.01 6.90 -3.01
N ALA A 150 2.55 8.09 -3.25
CA ALA A 150 2.85 9.05 -2.20
C ALA A 150 2.85 10.46 -2.77
N TRP A 151 2.64 11.46 -1.93
CA TRP A 151 2.65 12.87 -2.33
C TRP A 151 3.62 13.64 -1.47
N SER A 152 4.32 14.61 -2.08
CA SER A 152 5.17 15.55 -1.34
C SER A 152 4.35 16.35 -0.32
N MET A 153 4.99 16.81 0.74
CA MET A 153 4.31 17.52 1.83
C MET A 153 3.64 18.83 1.39
N ASP A 154 4.15 19.45 0.33
CA ASP A 154 3.55 20.64 -0.29
C ASP A 154 2.44 20.28 -1.30
N GLY A 155 2.18 19.01 -1.53
CA GLY A 155 1.15 18.51 -2.45
C GLY A 155 1.41 18.79 -3.92
N ARG A 156 2.67 19.13 -4.31
CA ARG A 156 3.01 19.47 -5.70
C ARG A 156 3.63 18.35 -6.50
N VAL A 157 4.00 17.28 -5.84
CA VAL A 157 4.65 16.12 -6.47
C VAL A 157 3.91 14.86 -6.06
N MET A 158 3.59 14.00 -7.02
CA MET A 158 3.11 12.65 -6.79
C MET A 158 4.21 11.67 -7.20
N TYR A 159 4.41 10.63 -6.40
CA TYR A 159 5.23 9.46 -6.70
C TYR A 159 4.34 8.25 -6.92
N HIS A 160 4.71 7.38 -7.87
CA HIS A 160 3.95 6.18 -8.18
C HIS A 160 4.88 5.02 -8.58
N ALA A 161 4.72 3.88 -7.90
CA ALA A 161 5.48 2.67 -8.14
C ALA A 161 4.88 1.86 -9.31
N ASP A 162 5.73 1.50 -10.26
CA ASP A 162 5.48 0.54 -11.33
C ASP A 162 6.34 -0.67 -11.06
N THR A 163 5.78 -1.65 -10.37
CA THR A 163 6.50 -2.84 -9.89
C THR A 163 7.13 -3.61 -11.04
N ALA A 164 6.37 -3.84 -12.11
CA ALA A 164 6.81 -4.64 -13.26
C ALA A 164 7.96 -3.99 -14.06
N ARG A 165 8.15 -2.66 -13.91
CA ARG A 165 9.25 -1.94 -14.55
C ARG A 165 10.37 -1.55 -13.60
N ASN A 166 10.30 -2.00 -12.35
CA ASN A 166 11.28 -1.65 -11.32
C ASN A 166 11.53 -0.13 -11.29
N THR A 167 10.42 0.65 -11.30
CA THR A 167 10.50 2.11 -11.48
C THR A 167 9.55 2.80 -10.53
N ILE A 168 10.04 3.85 -9.89
CA ILE A 168 9.19 4.83 -9.25
C ILE A 168 9.12 6.05 -10.18
N TRP A 169 7.91 6.41 -10.58
CA TRP A 169 7.62 7.57 -11.40
C TRP A 169 7.36 8.78 -10.50
N GLN A 170 7.58 9.97 -11.05
CA GLN A 170 7.27 11.26 -10.44
C GLN A 170 6.41 12.06 -11.41
N TYR A 171 5.41 12.75 -10.84
CA TYR A 171 4.51 13.65 -11.58
C TYR A 171 4.51 15.02 -10.91
N ASP A 172 4.29 16.07 -11.72
CA ASP A 172 3.81 17.33 -11.17
C ASP A 172 2.34 17.13 -10.77
N TYR A 173 1.99 17.57 -9.58
CA TYR A 173 0.67 17.36 -9.02
C TYR A 173 -0.01 18.67 -8.66
N ASP A 174 -1.22 18.84 -9.12
CA ASP A 174 -2.08 19.96 -8.71
C ASP A 174 -3.01 19.48 -7.59
N ILE A 175 -2.73 19.93 -6.37
CA ILE A 175 -3.47 19.54 -5.18
C ILE A 175 -4.95 19.95 -5.24
N GLU A 176 -5.28 21.08 -5.89
CA GLU A 176 -6.66 21.60 -5.96
C GLU A 176 -7.53 20.71 -6.88
N THR A 177 -7.01 20.39 -8.05
CA THR A 177 -7.75 19.60 -9.04
C THR A 177 -7.52 18.09 -8.93
N GLY A 178 -6.42 17.67 -8.30
CA GLY A 178 -5.98 16.28 -8.31
C GLY A 178 -5.49 15.83 -9.68
N LEU A 179 -4.88 16.73 -10.46
CA LEU A 179 -4.31 16.41 -11.75
C LEU A 179 -2.84 16.04 -11.61
N ALA A 180 -2.47 14.84 -12.08
CA ALA A 180 -1.09 14.42 -12.24
C ALA A 180 -0.65 14.65 -13.69
N SER A 181 0.52 15.28 -13.90
CA SER A 181 1.04 15.63 -15.21
C SER A 181 2.57 15.52 -15.25
N ASN A 182 3.17 15.70 -16.42
CA ASN A 182 4.62 15.75 -16.60
C ASN A 182 5.34 14.52 -16.00
N LYS A 183 4.86 13.31 -16.30
CA LYS A 183 5.45 12.04 -15.86
C LYS A 183 6.92 11.95 -16.21
N ARG A 184 7.75 11.61 -15.24
CA ARG A 184 9.19 11.37 -15.42
C ARG A 184 9.70 10.30 -14.46
N VAL A 185 10.82 9.69 -14.78
CA VAL A 185 11.46 8.73 -13.88
C VAL A 185 11.98 9.47 -12.66
N PHE A 186 11.55 9.03 -11.48
CA PHE A 186 12.15 9.45 -10.22
C PHE A 186 13.35 8.57 -9.88
N VAL A 187 13.14 7.23 -9.86
CA VAL A 187 14.18 6.25 -9.56
C VAL A 187 13.92 4.97 -10.36
N LYS A 188 15.00 4.37 -10.87
CA LYS A 188 15.08 2.97 -11.29
C LYS A 188 15.63 2.18 -10.13
N THR A 189 14.89 1.20 -9.61
CA THR A 189 15.26 0.42 -8.44
C THR A 189 16.19 -0.78 -8.75
N GLY A 190 16.64 -0.89 -10.00
CA GLY A 190 17.49 -1.99 -10.45
C GLY A 190 16.71 -3.30 -10.56
N GLU A 191 17.08 -4.30 -9.79
CA GLU A 191 16.38 -5.59 -9.73
C GLU A 191 15.28 -5.61 -8.66
N ASP A 192 15.23 -4.60 -7.78
CA ASP A 192 14.24 -4.50 -6.73
C ASP A 192 12.87 -4.12 -7.27
N SER A 193 11.83 -4.79 -6.82
CA SER A 193 10.43 -4.56 -7.20
C SER A 193 9.75 -3.58 -6.24
N PRO A 194 9.62 -2.28 -6.59
CA PRO A 194 9.00 -1.29 -5.71
C PRO A 194 7.51 -1.58 -5.55
N ASP A 195 7.06 -1.54 -4.31
CA ASP A 195 5.69 -1.85 -3.90
C ASP A 195 5.06 -0.62 -3.23
N GLY A 196 4.48 -0.70 -2.05
CA GLY A 196 3.89 0.42 -1.35
C GLY A 196 4.89 1.52 -1.01
N LEU A 197 4.43 2.78 -1.07
CA LEU A 197 5.23 3.97 -0.83
C LEU A 197 4.68 4.81 0.34
N CYS A 198 5.57 5.44 1.11
CA CYS A 198 5.22 6.57 1.96
C CYS A 198 6.35 7.61 1.97
N LEU A 199 6.10 8.78 2.58
CA LEU A 199 7.12 9.81 2.78
C LEU A 199 7.42 10.00 4.26
N ASP A 200 8.67 10.42 4.53
CA ASP A 200 9.04 10.95 5.84
C ASP A 200 8.91 12.49 5.91
N SER A 201 9.18 13.05 7.09
CA SER A 201 9.10 14.51 7.32
C SER A 201 10.11 15.34 6.53
N ASP A 202 11.19 14.72 6.05
CA ASP A 202 12.21 15.38 5.23
C ASP A 202 11.90 15.28 3.73
N GLY A 203 10.75 14.65 3.39
CA GLY A 203 10.28 14.43 2.02
C GLY A 203 11.01 13.27 1.32
N ASN A 204 11.74 12.42 2.06
CA ASN A 204 12.31 11.22 1.48
C ASN A 204 11.20 10.20 1.17
N VAL A 205 11.33 9.54 0.02
CA VAL A 205 10.42 8.47 -0.41
C VAL A 205 10.90 7.15 0.18
N ILE A 206 10.04 6.51 0.97
CA ILE A 206 10.26 5.17 1.53
C ILE A 206 9.50 4.20 0.64
N ALA A 207 10.20 3.25 0.06
CA ALA A 207 9.65 2.24 -0.84
C ALA A 207 9.84 0.84 -0.26
N ALA A 208 8.76 0.11 -0.04
CA ALA A 208 8.81 -1.32 0.20
C ALA A 208 9.27 -2.03 -1.09
N LEU A 209 10.05 -3.10 -0.95
CA LEU A 209 10.67 -3.81 -2.07
C LEU A 209 10.31 -5.29 -1.99
N PHE A 210 9.30 -5.70 -2.74
CA PHE A 210 8.82 -7.09 -2.75
C PHE A 210 9.93 -8.05 -3.21
N GLY A 211 10.16 -9.11 -2.47
CA GLY A 211 11.23 -10.08 -2.74
C GLY A 211 12.64 -9.66 -2.31
N SER A 212 12.82 -8.45 -1.77
CA SER A 212 14.15 -7.87 -1.55
C SER A 212 14.52 -7.65 -0.09
N TYR A 213 13.80 -8.23 0.86
CA TYR A 213 14.13 -8.22 2.31
C TYR A 213 14.27 -6.84 2.94
N GLY A 214 13.60 -5.82 2.43
CA GLY A 214 13.73 -4.49 3.01
C GLY A 214 13.02 -3.37 2.26
N LEU A 215 13.28 -2.16 2.74
CA LEU A 215 12.81 -0.91 2.15
C LEU A 215 13.99 -0.03 1.80
N ASN A 216 13.89 0.68 0.70
CA ASN A 216 14.83 1.75 0.34
C ASN A 216 14.24 3.12 0.69
N VAL A 217 15.10 4.02 1.17
CA VAL A 217 14.77 5.41 1.44
C VAL A 217 15.52 6.27 0.45
N PHE A 218 14.79 7.00 -0.39
CA PHE A 218 15.35 7.88 -1.43
C PHE A 218 15.14 9.35 -1.05
N SER A 219 16.17 10.18 -1.23
CA SER A 219 16.00 11.63 -1.10
C SER A 219 14.98 12.17 -2.13
N PRO A 220 14.46 13.40 -1.97
CA PRO A 220 13.61 14.03 -2.99
C PRO A 220 14.26 14.17 -4.38
N ARG A 221 15.58 13.93 -4.48
CA ARG A 221 16.33 13.90 -5.74
C ARG A 221 16.52 12.49 -6.32
N GLY A 222 15.97 11.45 -5.66
CA GLY A 222 16.11 10.05 -6.08
C GLY A 222 17.42 9.38 -5.65
N GLU A 223 18.22 10.00 -4.77
CA GLU A 223 19.45 9.41 -4.25
C GLU A 223 19.11 8.42 -3.13
N LEU A 224 19.65 7.20 -3.19
CA LEU A 224 19.50 6.23 -2.09
C LEU A 224 20.21 6.76 -0.83
N ARG A 225 19.44 6.99 0.22
CA ARG A 225 19.95 7.48 1.52
C ARG A 225 20.28 6.34 2.46
N ARG A 226 19.41 5.33 2.50
CA ARG A 226 19.60 4.15 3.34
C ARG A 226 18.69 3.01 2.89
N ARG A 227 19.02 1.82 3.37
CA ARG A 227 18.16 0.64 3.31
C ARG A 227 17.75 0.23 4.71
N ILE A 228 16.51 -0.21 4.86
CA ILE A 228 15.95 -0.78 6.09
C ILE A 228 15.77 -2.27 5.84
N GLU A 229 16.58 -3.09 6.50
CA GLU A 229 16.55 -4.54 6.33
C GLU A 229 15.42 -5.16 7.16
N LEU A 230 14.75 -6.17 6.60
CA LEU A 230 13.76 -7.00 7.27
C LEU A 230 14.21 -8.47 7.31
N PRO A 231 13.79 -9.22 8.33
CA PRO A 231 14.12 -10.65 8.44
C PRO A 231 13.25 -11.54 7.54
N VAL A 232 12.43 -10.96 6.66
CA VAL A 232 11.50 -11.64 5.75
C VAL A 232 11.61 -11.08 4.34
N PRO A 233 11.34 -11.89 3.28
CA PRO A 233 11.63 -11.49 1.90
C PRO A 233 10.67 -10.44 1.34
N ASN A 234 9.38 -10.46 1.73
CA ASN A 234 8.33 -9.74 1.02
C ASN A 234 7.72 -8.61 1.85
N PRO A 235 8.40 -7.47 2.09
CA PRO A 235 7.71 -6.26 2.51
C PRO A 235 6.85 -5.75 1.35
N THR A 236 5.64 -5.30 1.67
CA THR A 236 4.61 -4.95 0.69
C THR A 236 4.25 -3.47 0.76
N SER A 237 3.93 -2.96 1.96
CA SER A 237 3.53 -1.57 2.12
C SER A 237 4.13 -0.98 3.39
N CYS A 238 4.10 0.35 3.49
CA CYS A 238 4.58 1.05 4.67
C CYS A 238 3.83 2.35 4.92
N ILE A 239 3.78 2.75 6.21
CA ILE A 239 3.24 4.04 6.63
C ILE A 239 3.99 4.57 7.85
N LEU A 240 4.30 5.86 7.83
CA LEU A 240 4.94 6.54 8.95
C LEU A 240 3.88 7.23 9.82
N ALA A 241 3.96 7.03 11.14
CA ALA A 241 3.14 7.69 12.15
C ALA A 241 4.04 8.24 13.27
N GLY A 242 4.30 9.53 13.26
CA GLY A 242 5.34 10.11 14.10
C GLY A 242 6.70 9.49 13.81
N ASN A 243 7.34 8.89 14.80
CA ASN A 243 8.63 8.19 14.67
C ASN A 243 8.49 6.68 14.42
N ALA A 244 7.26 6.17 14.32
CA ALA A 244 6.99 4.76 14.09
C ALA A 244 6.74 4.51 12.59
N LEU A 245 7.57 3.69 11.96
CA LEU A 245 7.35 3.18 10.62
C LEU A 245 6.74 1.78 10.75
N PHE A 246 5.49 1.63 10.31
CA PHE A 246 4.79 0.36 10.20
C PHE A 246 5.00 -0.23 8.80
N ILE A 247 5.21 -1.55 8.73
CA ILE A 247 5.53 -2.24 7.48
C ILE A 247 4.71 -3.52 7.42
N THR A 248 3.91 -3.66 6.37
CA THR A 248 3.21 -4.91 6.07
C THR A 248 4.10 -5.86 5.28
N THR A 249 3.86 -7.16 5.42
CA THR A 249 4.60 -8.20 4.71
C THR A 249 3.69 -9.32 4.22
N ALA A 250 4.18 -10.16 3.34
CA ALA A 250 3.45 -11.29 2.78
C ALA A 250 4.22 -12.60 2.90
N PHE A 251 3.47 -13.72 3.02
CA PHE A 251 4.02 -15.05 2.76
C PHE A 251 3.56 -15.63 1.41
N ASP A 252 2.74 -14.90 0.67
CA ASP A 252 2.38 -15.25 -0.70
C ASP A 252 3.60 -15.40 -1.59
N GLY A 253 3.58 -16.38 -2.47
CA GLY A 253 4.71 -16.71 -3.35
C GLY A 253 5.87 -17.47 -2.68
N LEU A 254 5.82 -17.73 -1.37
CA LEU A 254 6.80 -18.55 -0.66
C LEU A 254 6.38 -20.02 -0.68
N ASP A 255 7.31 -20.89 -1.06
CA ASP A 255 7.13 -22.34 -0.92
C ASP A 255 7.24 -22.81 0.55
N ASP A 256 6.99 -24.08 0.81
CA ASP A 256 6.98 -24.63 2.18
C ASP A 256 8.36 -24.53 2.88
N GLU A 257 9.46 -24.68 2.16
CA GLU A 257 10.82 -24.53 2.70
C GLU A 257 11.09 -23.08 3.08
N GLN A 258 10.74 -22.14 2.20
CA GLN A 258 10.87 -20.71 2.45
C GLN A 258 9.98 -20.26 3.63
N ARG A 259 8.74 -20.77 3.75
CA ARG A 259 7.87 -20.46 4.89
C ARG A 259 8.43 -20.96 6.21
N GLN A 260 9.08 -22.15 6.24
CA GLN A 260 9.80 -22.63 7.41
C GLN A 260 11.02 -21.78 7.73
N ARG A 261 11.74 -21.33 6.72
CA ARG A 261 12.93 -20.47 6.88
C ARG A 261 12.58 -19.05 7.34
N PHE A 262 11.44 -18.53 6.91
CA PHE A 262 10.97 -17.17 7.21
C PHE A 262 9.61 -17.17 7.92
N PRO A 263 9.54 -17.72 9.16
CA PRO A 263 8.26 -17.94 9.86
C PRO A 263 7.54 -16.64 10.26
N LEU A 264 8.20 -15.49 10.17
CA LEU A 264 7.62 -14.18 10.45
C LEU A 264 7.03 -13.50 9.20
N SER A 265 7.08 -14.15 8.03
CA SER A 265 6.45 -13.61 6.81
C SER A 265 4.96 -13.46 6.99
N GLY A 266 4.40 -12.36 6.48
CA GLY A 266 3.00 -12.00 6.67
C GLY A 266 2.70 -11.22 7.97
N GLN A 267 3.66 -11.12 8.90
CA GLN A 267 3.52 -10.27 10.09
C GLN A 267 3.66 -8.79 9.73
N VAL A 268 3.05 -7.93 10.55
CA VAL A 268 3.29 -6.49 10.51
C VAL A 268 4.50 -6.17 11.36
N PHE A 269 5.46 -5.44 10.79
CA PHE A 269 6.65 -4.98 11.49
C PHE A 269 6.55 -3.51 11.87
N VAL A 270 7.35 -3.11 12.86
CA VAL A 270 7.47 -1.71 13.28
C VAL A 270 8.91 -1.38 13.66
N THR A 271 9.34 -0.15 13.37
CA THR A 271 10.52 0.47 13.98
C THR A 271 10.13 1.82 14.56
N HIS A 272 10.57 2.09 15.79
CA HIS A 272 10.31 3.36 16.51
C HIS A 272 11.48 4.34 16.44
N SER A 273 12.56 3.99 15.78
CA SER A 273 13.76 4.81 15.62
C SER A 273 13.89 5.44 14.24
N TYR A 274 12.77 5.55 13.51
CA TYR A 274 12.77 6.25 12.24
C TYR A 274 12.98 7.75 12.48
N GLY A 275 14.08 8.32 11.93
CA GLY A 275 14.41 9.75 12.13
C GLY A 275 15.38 10.06 13.28
N GLN A 276 15.92 9.02 13.98
CA GLN A 276 17.04 9.17 14.94
C GLN A 276 18.40 8.90 14.30
#